data_8dbf6de64520c03a1ddee0cd54aae052
#
_entry.id   8dbf6de64520c03a1ddee0cd54aae052
#
_cell.length_a   1.000
_cell.length_b   1.000
_cell.length_c   1.000
_cell.angle_alpha   90.00
_cell.angle_beta   90.00
_cell.angle_gamma   90.00
#
_symmetry.space_group_name_H-M   'P 1'
#
loop_
_entity.id
_entity.type
_entity.pdbx_description
1 polymer ?
#
loop_
_entity_poly.entity_id
_entity_poly.type
_entity_poly.pdbx_seq_one_letter_code
_entity_poly.pdbx_strand_id
1 'polypeptide(L)'
;MPSTALTMWTNDRLPRLNGYDAECAAKSALAPPTALADEMLRGYVMLLSANLQGFCRDLYTECLTIIAVNAATVPMMGFIEAMGAAGLELDRVNPKWRSIRADFDRFGFDLGTALLTAAAAPGGVTTATYQLRLQHIAALNEWRNYAAHALTTSPAGGPLVLATVTAWKNSCDGLATQLDEALYNQVTALTGSPPW
;
A
#
# COMPACT_ATOMS: atom_id res chain seq x y z
N MET A 1 -13.77 -7.49 -12.04
CA MET A 1 -13.73 -7.94 -10.63
C MET A 1 -12.49 -7.34 -9.98
N PRO A 2 -12.40 -7.18 -8.64
CA PRO A 2 -11.15 -6.80 -8.00
C PRO A 2 -10.13 -7.95 -8.03
N SER A 3 -8.83 -7.64 -7.89
CA SER A 3 -7.78 -8.65 -7.70
C SER A 3 -8.00 -9.45 -6.41
N THR A 4 -7.34 -10.61 -6.32
CA THR A 4 -7.28 -11.38 -5.07
C THR A 4 -6.62 -10.55 -3.95
N ALA A 5 -5.58 -9.79 -4.28
CA ALA A 5 -4.90 -8.90 -3.35
C ALA A 5 -5.85 -7.83 -2.77
N LEU A 6 -6.67 -7.17 -3.61
CA LEU A 6 -7.65 -6.19 -3.14
C LEU A 6 -8.78 -6.84 -2.35
N THR A 7 -9.21 -8.03 -2.75
CA THR A 7 -10.21 -8.82 -2.02
C THR A 7 -9.70 -9.16 -0.60
N MET A 8 -8.45 -9.60 -0.45
CA MET A 8 -7.81 -9.84 0.85
C MET A 8 -7.63 -8.55 1.65
N TRP A 9 -7.29 -7.43 1.00
CA TRP A 9 -7.23 -6.14 1.65
C TRP A 9 -8.57 -5.76 2.27
N THR A 10 -9.63 -5.81 1.50
CA THR A 10 -10.99 -5.37 1.90
C THR A 10 -11.62 -6.30 2.93
N ASN A 11 -11.47 -7.61 2.79
CA ASN A 11 -12.21 -8.59 3.59
C ASN A 11 -11.43 -9.10 4.82
N ASP A 12 -10.11 -8.91 4.86
CA ASP A 12 -9.29 -9.42 5.96
C ASP A 12 -8.44 -8.30 6.62
N ARG A 13 -7.62 -7.58 5.86
CA ARG A 13 -6.69 -6.59 6.42
C ARG A 13 -7.40 -5.35 6.94
N LEU A 14 -8.27 -4.75 6.15
CA LEU A 14 -8.99 -3.53 6.53
C LEU A 14 -9.91 -3.74 7.75
N PRO A 15 -10.68 -4.82 7.88
CA PRO A 15 -11.43 -5.13 9.10
C PRO A 15 -10.56 -5.26 10.34
N ARG A 16 -9.39 -5.90 10.26
CA ARG A 16 -8.43 -5.97 11.39
C ARG A 16 -7.90 -4.59 11.78
N LEU A 17 -7.56 -3.75 10.79
CA LEU A 17 -7.14 -2.38 11.02
C LEU A 17 -8.25 -1.54 11.66
N ASN A 18 -9.52 -1.72 11.25
CA ASN A 18 -10.67 -1.06 11.85
C ASN A 18 -10.89 -1.51 13.29
N GLY A 19 -10.70 -2.80 13.60
CA GLY A 19 -10.74 -3.31 14.97
C GLY A 19 -9.67 -2.66 15.85
N TYR A 20 -8.44 -2.55 15.33
CA TYR A 20 -7.35 -1.90 16.07
C TYR A 20 -7.57 -0.40 16.25
N ASP A 21 -8.16 0.28 15.26
CA ASP A 21 -8.59 1.68 15.33
C ASP A 21 -9.59 1.91 16.48
N ALA A 22 -10.59 1.02 16.59
CA ALA A 22 -11.58 1.07 17.67
C ALA A 22 -10.96 0.84 19.07
N GLU A 23 -10.02 -0.09 19.20
CA GLU A 23 -9.28 -0.31 20.46
C GLU A 23 -8.44 0.90 20.84
N CYS A 24 -7.74 1.50 19.88
CA CYS A 24 -6.99 2.74 20.10
C CYS A 24 -7.92 3.89 20.53
N ALA A 25 -9.10 4.02 19.92
CA ALA A 25 -10.10 5.02 20.31
C ALA A 25 -10.56 4.83 21.74
N ALA A 26 -10.91 3.60 22.12
CA ALA A 26 -11.35 3.27 23.48
C ALA A 26 -10.26 3.60 24.53
N LYS A 27 -8.99 3.32 24.25
CA LYS A 27 -7.87 3.62 25.16
C LYS A 27 -7.54 5.11 25.21
N SER A 28 -7.63 5.80 24.08
CA SER A 28 -7.38 7.26 24.01
C SER A 28 -8.47 8.09 24.69
N ALA A 29 -9.66 7.53 24.88
CA ALA A 29 -10.76 8.17 25.62
C ALA A 29 -10.54 8.16 27.13
N LEU A 30 -9.58 7.37 27.65
CA LEU A 30 -9.23 7.38 29.08
C LEU A 30 -8.43 8.64 29.42
N ALA A 31 -8.78 9.31 30.50
CA ALA A 31 -8.08 10.49 30.97
C ALA A 31 -7.36 10.17 32.31
N PRO A 32 -6.08 10.57 32.46
CA PRO A 32 -5.22 11.21 31.49
C PRO A 32 -4.73 10.23 30.37
N PRO A 33 -4.25 10.75 29.22
CA PRO A 33 -3.62 9.91 28.19
C PRO A 33 -2.49 9.11 28.82
N THR A 34 -2.49 7.80 28.62
CA THR A 34 -1.51 6.90 29.22
C THR A 34 -0.35 6.66 28.26
N ALA A 35 0.84 6.36 28.79
CA ALA A 35 1.96 5.88 27.97
C ALA A 35 1.57 4.68 27.09
N LEU A 36 0.63 3.85 27.57
CA LEU A 36 0.06 2.74 26.81
C LEU A 36 -0.68 3.21 25.55
N ALA A 37 -1.41 4.33 25.59
CA ALA A 37 -2.10 4.87 24.42
C ALA A 37 -1.10 5.30 23.32
N ASP A 38 0.02 5.92 23.70
CA ASP A 38 1.09 6.29 22.77
C ASP A 38 1.75 5.04 22.13
N GLU A 39 2.06 4.03 22.94
CA GLU A 39 2.60 2.75 22.46
C GLU A 39 1.61 2.01 21.53
N MET A 40 0.34 2.05 21.81
CA MET A 40 -0.68 1.47 20.92
C MET A 40 -0.74 2.20 19.58
N LEU A 41 -0.63 3.52 19.54
CA LEU A 41 -0.59 4.28 18.30
C LEU A 41 0.66 3.96 17.48
N ARG A 42 1.82 3.79 18.14
CA ARG A 42 3.06 3.34 17.47
C ARG A 42 2.90 1.93 16.91
N GLY A 43 2.31 1.01 17.66
CA GLY A 43 1.95 -0.33 17.20
C GLY A 43 1.01 -0.29 15.99
N TYR A 44 0.04 0.62 16.01
CA TYR A 44 -0.88 0.81 14.90
C TYR A 44 -0.19 1.28 13.60
N VAL A 45 0.73 2.24 13.70
CA VAL A 45 1.56 2.69 12.57
C VAL A 45 2.36 1.53 11.97
N MET A 46 2.98 0.70 12.82
CA MET A 46 3.72 -0.49 12.37
C MET A 46 2.81 -1.49 11.65
N LEU A 47 1.65 -1.78 12.23
CA LEU A 47 0.66 -2.70 11.67
C LEU A 47 0.12 -2.19 10.32
N LEU A 48 -0.23 -0.91 10.23
CA LEU A 48 -0.74 -0.29 9.00
C LEU A 48 0.30 -0.35 7.88
N SER A 49 1.55 0.02 8.17
CA SER A 49 2.66 -0.04 7.22
C SER A 49 2.91 -1.47 6.71
N ALA A 50 2.91 -2.47 7.62
CA ALA A 50 3.10 -3.87 7.26
C ALA A 50 1.96 -4.41 6.38
N ASN A 51 0.71 -4.04 6.68
CA ASN A 51 -0.44 -4.45 5.87
C ASN A 51 -0.43 -3.83 4.47
N LEU A 52 -0.03 -2.55 4.33
CA LEU A 52 0.14 -1.91 3.02
C LEU A 52 1.25 -2.59 2.22
N GLN A 53 2.39 -2.88 2.85
CA GLN A 53 3.51 -3.60 2.21
C GLN A 53 3.08 -4.98 1.73
N GLY A 54 2.37 -5.73 2.58
CA GLY A 54 1.82 -7.04 2.24
C GLY A 54 0.87 -6.96 1.04
N PHE A 55 -0.06 -6.00 1.04
CA PHE A 55 -0.95 -5.77 -0.10
C PHE A 55 -0.19 -5.50 -1.40
N CYS A 56 0.79 -4.60 -1.38
CA CYS A 56 1.57 -4.28 -2.58
C CYS A 56 2.34 -5.50 -3.11
N ARG A 57 2.89 -6.35 -2.22
CA ARG A 57 3.59 -7.59 -2.61
C ARG A 57 2.64 -8.62 -3.22
N ASP A 58 1.47 -8.81 -2.63
CA ASP A 58 0.47 -9.74 -3.14
C ASP A 58 -0.01 -9.30 -4.53
N LEU A 59 -0.33 -8.01 -4.69
CA LEU A 59 -0.76 -7.45 -5.97
C LEU A 59 0.34 -7.53 -7.04
N TYR A 60 1.59 -7.27 -6.67
CA TYR A 60 2.73 -7.45 -7.57
C TYR A 60 2.85 -8.90 -8.02
N THR A 61 2.78 -9.85 -7.10
CA THR A 61 2.89 -11.28 -7.38
C THR A 61 1.75 -11.75 -8.29
N GLU A 62 0.53 -11.29 -8.05
CA GLU A 62 -0.64 -11.59 -8.88
C GLU A 62 -0.44 -11.07 -10.31
N CYS A 63 -0.03 -9.81 -10.48
CA CYS A 63 0.30 -9.23 -11.79
C CYS A 63 1.40 -10.04 -12.51
N LEU A 64 2.49 -10.35 -11.80
CA LEU A 64 3.62 -11.12 -12.34
C LEU A 64 3.18 -12.49 -12.85
N THR A 65 2.37 -13.22 -12.05
CA THR A 65 1.84 -14.53 -12.42
C THR A 65 0.97 -14.44 -13.68
N ILE A 66 0.09 -13.43 -13.77
CA ILE A 66 -0.78 -13.24 -14.93
C ILE A 66 0.03 -12.90 -16.19
N ILE A 67 1.02 -12.03 -16.08
CA ILE A 67 1.91 -11.68 -17.19
C ILE A 67 2.70 -12.91 -17.64
N ALA A 68 3.22 -13.71 -16.70
CA ALA A 68 3.99 -14.91 -17.01
C ALA A 68 3.13 -15.98 -17.69
N VAL A 69 1.90 -16.22 -17.22
CA VAL A 69 0.96 -17.19 -17.80
C VAL A 69 0.58 -16.80 -19.24
N ASN A 70 0.53 -15.51 -19.55
CA ASN A 70 0.27 -15.02 -20.91
C ASN A 70 1.52 -15.00 -21.81
N ALA A 71 2.70 -15.41 -21.29
CA ALA A 71 3.90 -15.56 -22.12
C ALA A 71 3.75 -16.70 -23.13
N ALA A 72 4.38 -16.53 -24.29
CA ALA A 72 4.17 -17.44 -25.43
C ALA A 72 4.65 -18.89 -25.21
N THR A 73 5.56 -19.13 -24.25
CA THR A 73 6.15 -20.46 -24.01
C THR A 73 6.42 -20.71 -22.52
N VAL A 74 6.35 -21.99 -22.09
CA VAL A 74 6.62 -22.38 -20.71
C VAL A 74 8.03 -21.96 -20.22
N PRO A 75 9.14 -22.10 -21.01
CA PRO A 75 10.44 -21.59 -20.59
C PRO A 75 10.45 -20.07 -20.37
N MET A 76 9.73 -19.30 -21.17
CA MET A 76 9.62 -17.83 -21.02
C MET A 76 8.84 -17.48 -19.75
N MET A 77 7.79 -18.23 -19.42
CA MET A 77 7.02 -18.05 -18.19
C MET A 77 7.93 -18.16 -16.97
N GLY A 78 8.67 -19.26 -16.83
CA GLY A 78 9.60 -19.47 -15.72
C GLY A 78 10.72 -18.41 -15.64
N PHE A 79 11.20 -17.93 -16.77
CA PHE A 79 12.18 -16.82 -16.83
C PHE A 79 11.57 -15.51 -16.31
N ILE A 80 10.37 -15.15 -16.74
CA ILE A 80 9.65 -13.93 -16.32
C ILE A 80 9.41 -14.00 -14.80
N GLU A 81 8.93 -15.13 -14.27
CA GLU A 81 8.71 -15.31 -12.83
C GLU A 81 10.00 -15.14 -12.03
N ALA A 82 11.07 -15.82 -12.44
CA ALA A 82 12.35 -15.76 -11.74
C ALA A 82 12.95 -14.34 -11.76
N MET A 83 12.95 -13.67 -12.91
CA MET A 83 13.46 -12.30 -13.03
C MET A 83 12.55 -11.28 -12.35
N GLY A 84 11.25 -11.47 -12.42
CA GLY A 84 10.28 -10.61 -11.78
C GLY A 84 10.34 -10.66 -10.26
N ALA A 85 10.48 -11.85 -9.67
CA ALA A 85 10.55 -12.03 -8.23
C ALA A 85 11.92 -11.64 -7.62
N ALA A 86 12.99 -11.57 -8.42
CA ALA A 86 14.33 -11.30 -7.92
C ALA A 86 14.50 -9.83 -7.47
N GLY A 87 14.90 -9.63 -6.23
CA GLY A 87 15.41 -8.34 -5.74
C GLY A 87 14.38 -7.22 -5.66
N LEU A 88 13.14 -7.54 -5.28
CA LEU A 88 12.11 -6.54 -5.03
C LEU A 88 12.52 -5.57 -3.91
N GLU A 89 12.30 -4.29 -4.15
CA GLU A 89 12.46 -3.24 -3.15
C GLU A 89 11.52 -3.47 -1.96
N LEU A 90 10.28 -3.87 -2.21
CA LEU A 90 9.28 -4.17 -1.18
C LEU A 90 9.65 -5.34 -0.25
N ASP A 91 10.63 -6.18 -0.62
CA ASP A 91 11.15 -7.24 0.25
C ASP A 91 12.22 -6.73 1.23
N ARG A 92 12.85 -5.61 0.93
CA ARG A 92 14.02 -5.09 1.64
C ARG A 92 13.75 -3.83 2.43
N VAL A 93 12.80 -3.02 1.96
CA VAL A 93 12.52 -1.70 2.54
C VAL A 93 11.03 -1.51 2.81
N ASN A 94 10.70 -0.49 3.59
CA ASN A 94 9.32 -0.10 3.86
C ASN A 94 8.57 0.31 2.58
N PRO A 95 7.23 0.25 2.56
CA PRO A 95 6.40 0.56 1.41
C PRO A 95 6.36 2.08 1.13
N LYS A 96 7.52 2.67 0.84
CA LYS A 96 7.60 4.05 0.33
C LYS A 96 7.07 4.08 -1.09
N TRP A 97 6.45 5.19 -1.47
CA TRP A 97 5.96 5.36 -2.84
C TRP A 97 7.03 5.05 -3.90
N ARG A 98 8.27 5.52 -3.68
CA ARG A 98 9.39 5.23 -4.59
C ARG A 98 9.64 3.73 -4.75
N SER A 99 9.60 2.96 -3.66
CA SER A 99 9.86 1.50 -3.68
C SER A 99 8.70 0.75 -4.34
N ILE A 100 7.45 1.13 -4.02
CA ILE A 100 6.26 0.58 -4.69
C ILE A 100 6.37 0.80 -6.21
N ARG A 101 6.62 2.05 -6.62
CA ARG A 101 6.75 2.40 -8.02
C ARG A 101 7.89 1.63 -8.70
N ALA A 102 9.08 1.58 -8.08
CA ALA A 102 10.25 0.90 -8.65
C ALA A 102 10.01 -0.58 -8.94
N ASP A 103 9.24 -1.27 -8.08
CA ASP A 103 8.90 -2.67 -8.31
C ASP A 103 7.90 -2.81 -9.46
N PHE A 104 6.82 -2.05 -9.49
CA PHE A 104 5.80 -2.16 -10.55
C PHE A 104 6.27 -1.62 -11.91
N ASP A 105 7.15 -0.60 -11.96
CA ASP A 105 7.73 -0.09 -13.21
C ASP A 105 8.55 -1.18 -13.96
N ARG A 106 8.95 -2.28 -13.27
CA ARG A 106 9.62 -3.45 -13.86
C ARG A 106 8.76 -4.19 -14.88
N PHE A 107 7.44 -4.02 -14.85
CA PHE A 107 6.54 -4.55 -15.89
C PHE A 107 6.58 -3.76 -17.21
N GLY A 108 7.38 -2.68 -17.28
CA GLY A 108 7.59 -1.91 -18.51
C GLY A 108 6.62 -0.74 -18.70
N PHE A 109 5.83 -0.39 -17.69
CA PHE A 109 4.99 0.82 -17.67
C PHE A 109 5.35 1.74 -16.52
N ASP A 110 5.02 3.03 -16.62
CA ASP A 110 5.18 4.00 -15.51
C ASP A 110 3.93 3.98 -14.62
N LEU A 111 4.06 3.38 -13.43
CA LEU A 111 2.96 3.29 -12.47
C LEU A 111 2.46 4.68 -12.03
N GLY A 112 3.37 5.66 -11.89
CA GLY A 112 2.99 7.02 -11.51
C GLY A 112 2.08 7.67 -12.55
N THR A 113 2.42 7.55 -13.82
CA THR A 113 1.60 8.02 -14.93
C THR A 113 0.27 7.26 -15.02
N ALA A 114 0.29 5.94 -14.84
CA ALA A 114 -0.93 5.11 -14.86
C ALA A 114 -1.94 5.56 -13.79
N LEU A 115 -1.46 5.81 -12.56
CA LEU A 115 -2.32 6.29 -11.45
C LEU A 115 -2.85 7.71 -11.66
N LEU A 116 -2.03 8.61 -12.24
CA LEU A 116 -2.49 9.95 -12.58
C LEU A 116 -3.56 9.92 -13.68
N THR A 117 -3.41 9.04 -14.66
CA THR A 117 -4.39 8.83 -15.73
C THR A 117 -5.71 8.28 -15.18
N ALA A 118 -5.65 7.28 -14.30
CA ALA A 118 -6.81 6.74 -13.62
C ALA A 118 -7.50 7.80 -12.74
N ALA A 119 -6.74 8.63 -12.05
CA ALA A 119 -7.28 9.74 -11.25
C ALA A 119 -8.01 10.80 -12.11
N ALA A 120 -7.53 11.06 -13.33
CA ALA A 120 -8.12 12.03 -14.24
C ALA A 120 -9.36 11.49 -15.00
N ALA A 121 -9.63 10.18 -14.93
CA ALA A 121 -10.79 9.57 -15.59
C ALA A 121 -12.12 10.03 -14.96
N PRO A 122 -13.23 10.04 -15.71
CA PRO A 122 -14.56 10.32 -15.16
C PRO A 122 -14.88 9.38 -13.99
N GLY A 123 -15.19 9.94 -12.83
CA GLY A 123 -15.44 9.18 -11.58
C GLY A 123 -14.16 8.84 -10.80
N GLY A 124 -12.98 9.15 -11.32
CA GLY A 124 -11.71 8.99 -10.61
C GLY A 124 -11.56 9.99 -9.46
N VAL A 125 -10.57 9.73 -8.60
CA VAL A 125 -10.22 10.68 -7.52
C VAL A 125 -9.47 11.88 -8.11
N THR A 126 -9.59 13.02 -7.45
CA THR A 126 -8.86 14.22 -7.90
C THR A 126 -7.34 14.04 -7.73
N THR A 127 -6.57 14.77 -8.56
CA THR A 127 -5.10 14.82 -8.41
C THR A 127 -4.69 15.26 -7.01
N ALA A 128 -5.43 16.19 -6.40
CA ALA A 128 -5.19 16.64 -5.03
C ALA A 128 -5.35 15.49 -4.01
N THR A 129 -6.40 14.68 -4.16
CA THR A 129 -6.61 13.50 -3.31
C THR A 129 -5.49 12.47 -3.49
N TYR A 130 -5.05 12.21 -4.71
CA TYR A 130 -3.91 11.34 -4.98
C TYR A 130 -2.63 11.85 -4.30
N GLN A 131 -2.31 13.13 -4.47
CA GLN A 131 -1.12 13.74 -3.84
C GLN A 131 -1.19 13.66 -2.31
N LEU A 132 -2.36 13.90 -1.71
CA LEU A 132 -2.56 13.76 -0.27
C LEU A 132 -2.31 12.31 0.20
N ARG A 133 -2.77 11.31 -0.54
CA ARG A 133 -2.49 9.89 -0.23
C ARG A 133 -0.98 9.62 -0.21
N LEU A 134 -0.23 10.12 -1.19
CA LEU A 134 1.22 9.95 -1.22
C LEU A 134 1.93 10.65 -0.05
N GLN A 135 1.47 11.84 0.34
CA GLN A 135 1.98 12.54 1.53
C GLN A 135 1.71 11.73 2.80
N HIS A 136 0.51 11.15 2.95
CA HIS A 136 0.17 10.30 4.08
C HIS A 136 1.03 9.02 4.13
N ILE A 137 1.31 8.38 2.99
CA ILE A 137 2.22 7.23 2.92
C ILE A 137 3.65 7.63 3.32
N ALA A 138 4.13 8.80 2.91
CA ALA A 138 5.43 9.30 3.32
C ALA A 138 5.49 9.52 4.84
N ALA A 139 4.51 10.22 5.42
CA ALA A 139 4.41 10.45 6.86
C ALA A 139 4.29 9.12 7.65
N LEU A 140 3.46 8.18 7.18
CA LEU A 140 3.35 6.84 7.77
C LEU A 140 4.71 6.14 7.84
N ASN A 141 5.53 6.22 6.78
CA ASN A 141 6.86 5.60 6.77
C ASN A 141 7.85 6.30 7.71
N GLU A 142 7.78 7.60 7.87
CA GLU A 142 8.60 8.34 8.85
C GLU A 142 8.26 7.90 10.28
N TRP A 143 6.97 7.86 10.62
CA TRP A 143 6.51 7.41 11.92
C TRP A 143 6.77 5.92 12.19
N ARG A 144 6.66 5.07 11.16
CA ARG A 144 7.04 3.65 11.25
C ARG A 144 8.53 3.51 11.60
N ASN A 145 9.41 4.28 10.96
CA ASN A 145 10.83 4.25 11.26
C ASN A 145 11.12 4.75 12.67
N TYR A 146 10.45 5.83 13.10
CA TYR A 146 10.53 6.34 14.46
C TYR A 146 10.13 5.27 15.49
N ALA A 147 9.00 4.61 15.28
CA ALA A 147 8.49 3.56 16.16
C ALA A 147 9.41 2.33 16.20
N ALA A 148 9.93 1.89 15.04
CA ALA A 148 10.73 0.68 14.92
C ALA A 148 12.14 0.82 15.50
N HIS A 149 12.71 2.01 15.44
CA HIS A 149 14.12 2.23 15.84
C HIS A 149 14.28 3.02 17.15
N ALA A 150 13.16 3.25 17.87
CA ALA A 150 13.15 4.00 19.11
C ALA A 150 13.93 5.33 19.01
N LEU A 151 13.76 6.05 17.91
CA LEU A 151 14.46 7.31 17.66
C LEU A 151 14.07 8.34 18.73
N THR A 152 15.01 9.17 19.12
CA THR A 152 14.81 10.20 20.17
C THR A 152 14.03 11.42 19.65
N THR A 153 14.08 11.66 18.34
CA THR A 153 13.41 12.81 17.72
C THR A 153 12.21 12.31 16.93
N SER A 154 11.02 12.70 17.34
CA SER A 154 9.78 12.38 16.60
C SER A 154 9.75 13.07 15.24
N PRO A 155 9.08 12.49 14.25
CA PRO A 155 8.83 13.16 12.97
C PRO A 155 8.15 14.50 13.14
N ALA A 156 8.34 15.40 12.18
CA ALA A 156 7.67 16.70 12.17
C ALA A 156 6.14 16.57 12.17
N GLY A 157 5.44 17.49 12.83
CA GLY A 157 3.98 17.51 12.85
C GLY A 157 3.34 17.37 14.23
N GLY A 158 4.16 17.32 15.30
CA GLY A 158 3.67 17.21 16.69
C GLY A 158 3.43 15.76 17.15
N PRO A 159 2.71 15.55 18.25
CA PRO A 159 2.47 14.22 18.78
C PRO A 159 1.58 13.39 17.84
N LEU A 160 1.82 12.08 17.81
CA LEU A 160 0.96 11.15 17.07
C LEU A 160 -0.40 11.08 17.72
N VAL A 161 -1.46 11.32 16.96
CA VAL A 161 -2.83 11.21 17.42
C VAL A 161 -3.63 10.22 16.56
N LEU A 162 -4.65 9.59 17.14
CA LEU A 162 -5.45 8.59 16.46
C LEU A 162 -6.03 9.11 15.13
N ALA A 163 -6.58 10.33 15.11
CA ALA A 163 -7.15 10.94 13.90
C ALA A 163 -6.15 10.98 12.73
N THR A 164 -4.86 11.21 13.02
CA THR A 164 -3.80 11.19 12.03
C THR A 164 -3.60 9.79 11.46
N VAL A 165 -3.51 8.76 12.31
CA VAL A 165 -3.32 7.38 11.87
C VAL A 165 -4.53 6.86 11.10
N THR A 166 -5.75 7.21 11.54
CA THR A 166 -7.00 6.92 10.82
C THR A 166 -7.03 7.58 9.43
N ALA A 167 -6.55 8.82 9.30
CA ALA A 167 -6.44 9.48 8.00
C ALA A 167 -5.43 8.75 7.08
N TRP A 168 -4.31 8.25 7.63
CA TRP A 168 -3.36 7.44 6.87
C TRP A 168 -3.94 6.09 6.45
N LYS A 169 -4.70 5.42 7.34
CA LYS A 169 -5.42 4.18 7.01
C LYS A 169 -6.36 4.40 5.82
N ASN A 170 -7.17 5.45 5.85
CA ASN A 170 -8.09 5.77 4.76
C ASN A 170 -7.34 6.08 3.45
N SER A 171 -6.15 6.68 3.55
CA SER A 171 -5.30 6.91 2.38
C SER A 171 -4.69 5.63 1.84
N CYS A 172 -4.29 4.68 2.70
CA CYS A 172 -3.84 3.35 2.29
C CYS A 172 -4.95 2.58 1.58
N ASP A 173 -6.17 2.61 2.11
CA ASP A 173 -7.35 1.98 1.52
C ASP A 173 -7.67 2.54 0.13
N GLY A 174 -7.72 3.87 0.03
CA GLY A 174 -7.93 4.51 -1.24
C GLY A 174 -6.79 4.30 -2.25
N LEU A 175 -5.53 4.18 -1.79
CA LEU A 175 -4.40 3.86 -2.67
C LEU A 175 -4.47 2.40 -3.13
N ALA A 176 -4.87 1.46 -2.27
CA ALA A 176 -5.05 0.06 -2.64
C ALA A 176 -6.04 -0.10 -3.79
N THR A 177 -7.19 0.57 -3.69
CA THR A 177 -8.21 0.58 -4.76
C THR A 177 -7.67 1.17 -6.06
N GLN A 178 -6.93 2.29 -5.98
CA GLN A 178 -6.35 2.94 -7.16
C GLN A 178 -5.26 2.10 -7.83
N LEU A 179 -4.42 1.43 -7.03
CA LEU A 179 -3.39 0.51 -7.55
C LEU A 179 -4.05 -0.66 -8.30
N ASP A 180 -5.07 -1.26 -7.73
CA ASP A 180 -5.81 -2.37 -8.34
C ASP A 180 -6.38 -1.96 -9.71
N GLU A 181 -7.07 -0.82 -9.77
CA GLU A 181 -7.67 -0.30 -11.01
C GLU A 181 -6.61 0.06 -12.07
N ALA A 182 -5.55 0.75 -11.67
CA ALA A 182 -4.49 1.14 -12.61
C ALA A 182 -3.77 -0.10 -13.17
N LEU A 183 -3.48 -1.09 -12.32
CA LEU A 183 -2.81 -2.32 -12.73
C LEU A 183 -3.74 -3.21 -13.57
N TYR A 184 -5.03 -3.29 -13.27
CA TYR A 184 -6.00 -3.93 -14.15
C TYR A 184 -5.88 -3.41 -15.58
N ASN A 185 -5.87 -2.10 -15.76
CA ASN A 185 -5.78 -1.47 -17.08
C ASN A 185 -4.43 -1.74 -17.75
N GLN A 186 -3.31 -1.63 -16.99
CA GLN A 186 -1.96 -1.84 -17.54
C GLN A 186 -1.72 -3.30 -17.92
N VAL A 187 -2.12 -4.25 -17.07
CA VAL A 187 -1.96 -5.68 -17.35
C VAL A 187 -2.86 -6.10 -18.50
N THR A 188 -4.10 -5.56 -18.59
CA THR A 188 -4.97 -5.78 -19.76
C THR A 188 -4.29 -5.30 -21.04
N ALA A 189 -3.67 -4.12 -21.02
CA ALA A 189 -2.96 -3.60 -22.19
C ALA A 189 -1.75 -4.45 -22.60
N LEU A 190 -1.04 -5.03 -21.62
CA LEU A 190 0.11 -5.89 -21.84
C LEU A 190 -0.27 -7.29 -22.37
N THR A 191 -1.34 -7.88 -21.86
CA THR A 191 -1.70 -9.28 -22.13
C THR A 191 -2.81 -9.42 -23.17
N GLY A 192 -3.53 -8.35 -23.47
CA GLY A 192 -4.70 -8.35 -24.35
C GLY A 192 -5.95 -8.95 -23.72
N SER A 193 -5.91 -9.30 -22.43
CA SER A 193 -7.02 -9.92 -21.70
C SER A 193 -7.18 -9.33 -20.30
N PRO A 194 -8.42 -9.21 -19.77
CA PRO A 194 -8.64 -8.79 -18.39
C PRO A 194 -7.91 -9.72 -17.41
N PRO A 195 -7.14 -9.19 -16.44
CA PRO A 195 -6.37 -10.03 -15.52
C PRO A 195 -7.22 -10.69 -14.43
N TRP A 196 -8.28 -10.04 -14.00
CA TRP A 196 -9.23 -10.55 -12.99
C TRP A 196 -10.64 -10.03 -13.19
#